data_d11f7b104fe94eafc8969ef2bb3283de
#
_entry.id   d11f7b104fe94eafc8969ef2bb3283de
#
_cell.length_a   1.000
_cell.length_b   1.000
_cell.length_c   1.000
_cell.angle_alpha   90.00
_cell.angle_beta   90.00
_cell.angle_gamma   90.00
#
_symmetry.space_group_name_H-M   'P 1'
#
loop_
_entity.id
_entity.type
_entity.pdbx_description
1 polymer ?
#
loop_
_entity_poly.entity_id
_entity_poly.type
_entity_poly.pdbx_seq_one_letter_code
_entity_poly.pdbx_strand_id
1 'polypeptide(L)'
;RGTTSIMGGNDPLVIIDGVTSDIATLSTIYPADIESFTILKNATETAMYGSRGASGVIEIKTKKGTGRGFEISYDGNYGFESMYKHLQMLNGPEYIATAEALGLDYNNGGYNTNFHDVITRTGLIHQHHLAFSGGSENSNYRASFGFMDHNTIVKVNDYRNLVVKLDATQKAFDGRLVGDFGVYGYSSKIHDIFDTRMLFYSTAAQNPTYPAGTDVNGNWVKNSAASHINHPGALLYEKNDSEERNFNTHLGLKFNILDNLILSAFGSYSYSSTGNAQFCPTWVWAQGNVYRGEFKGEDYFTNVSLSYNNAWGDSHLDAVVGAEYLKQVRTGLWVQAKGITTNDFSYNNIGATSSRPFGGTSSSYEDPSLASIMGSITYSYKDRYSIAAALRGDGSSMVSDNNTFGFFPSVSLGWDVKKEGFLSDTDFITMLKLRTGYGRSGNIGGITSYTTRRMASYPSTVHLP
;
A
#
# COMPACT_ATOMS: atom_id res chain seq x y z
N ARG A 1 -13.96 1.28 -14.85
CA ARG A 1 -13.15 2.19 -15.67
C ARG A 1 -11.78 1.56 -15.86
N GLY A 2 -11.18 1.72 -17.05
CA GLY A 2 -9.80 1.31 -17.34
C GLY A 2 -8.78 2.28 -16.76
N THR A 3 -7.52 2.16 -17.19
CA THR A 3 -6.43 3.09 -16.87
C THR A 3 -6.81 4.53 -17.20
N THR A 4 -6.66 5.45 -16.26
CA THR A 4 -7.01 6.87 -16.43
C THR A 4 -5.86 7.68 -17.03
N SER A 5 -4.64 7.15 -16.98
CA SER A 5 -3.43 7.78 -17.50
C SER A 5 -2.46 6.74 -18.05
N ILE A 6 -1.80 7.09 -19.17
CA ILE A 6 -0.72 6.27 -19.76
C ILE A 6 0.61 6.53 -19.04
N MET A 7 0.83 7.75 -18.59
CA MET A 7 2.10 8.21 -17.99
C MET A 7 1.98 8.50 -16.48
N GLY A 8 0.75 8.67 -15.96
CA GLY A 8 0.49 8.94 -14.56
C GLY A 8 0.13 7.70 -13.77
N GLY A 9 0.15 7.81 -12.44
CA GLY A 9 -0.33 6.77 -11.54
C GLY A 9 -1.80 6.44 -11.78
N ASN A 10 -2.14 5.16 -11.67
CA ASN A 10 -3.51 4.66 -11.80
C ASN A 10 -4.06 4.12 -10.47
N ASP A 11 -3.30 4.24 -9.40
CA ASP A 11 -3.72 3.82 -8.07
C ASP A 11 -4.81 4.74 -7.53
N PRO A 12 -5.86 4.20 -6.91
CA PRO A 12 -6.87 5.00 -6.26
C PRO A 12 -6.29 5.73 -5.04
N LEU A 13 -6.84 6.89 -4.73
CA LEU A 13 -6.59 7.57 -3.46
C LEU A 13 -7.21 6.74 -2.34
N VAL A 14 -6.42 6.37 -1.35
CA VAL A 14 -6.90 5.68 -0.14
C VAL A 14 -7.03 6.69 1.00
N ILE A 15 -8.15 6.67 1.71
CA ILE A 15 -8.41 7.51 2.88
C ILE A 15 -8.87 6.62 4.02
N ILE A 16 -8.18 6.68 5.15
CA ILE A 16 -8.47 5.89 6.33
C ILE A 16 -8.77 6.86 7.48
N ASP A 17 -10.02 6.87 7.96
CA ASP A 17 -10.49 7.79 9.01
C ASP A 17 -10.19 9.27 8.71
N GLY A 18 -10.24 9.67 7.42
CA GLY A 18 -9.91 11.01 6.94
C GLY A 18 -8.43 11.25 6.63
N VAL A 19 -7.53 10.35 7.00
CA VAL A 19 -6.10 10.44 6.70
C VAL A 19 -5.79 9.90 5.31
N THR A 20 -5.10 10.68 4.49
CA THR A 20 -4.61 10.22 3.18
C THR A 20 -3.58 9.12 3.37
N SER A 21 -3.76 8.03 2.65
CA SER A 21 -2.96 6.80 2.71
C SER A 21 -2.74 6.21 1.32
N ASP A 22 -2.13 5.04 1.27
CA ASP A 22 -1.89 4.26 0.06
C ASP A 22 -2.42 2.82 0.17
N ILE A 23 -2.33 2.07 -0.93
CA ILE A 23 -2.78 0.67 -1.00
C ILE A 23 -1.93 -0.23 -0.09
N ALA A 24 -0.65 0.07 0.10
CA ALA A 24 0.22 -0.70 0.99
C ALA A 24 -0.27 -0.58 2.44
N THR A 25 -0.55 0.63 2.91
CA THR A 25 -1.13 0.89 4.24
C THR A 25 -2.49 0.19 4.40
N LEU A 26 -3.33 0.17 3.34
CA LEU A 26 -4.60 -0.55 3.38
C LEU A 26 -4.41 -2.03 3.74
N SER A 27 -3.40 -2.67 3.19
CA SER A 27 -3.12 -4.10 3.45
C SER A 27 -2.69 -4.38 4.90
N THR A 28 -2.31 -3.37 5.67
CA THR A 28 -1.90 -3.50 7.07
C THR A 28 -3.04 -3.35 8.07
N ILE A 29 -4.21 -2.80 7.64
CA ILE A 29 -5.37 -2.67 8.51
C ILE A 29 -5.97 -4.06 8.77
N TYR A 30 -6.15 -4.35 10.04
CA TYR A 30 -6.78 -5.61 10.43
C TYR A 30 -8.28 -5.60 10.03
N PRO A 31 -8.79 -6.62 9.29
CA PRO A 31 -10.19 -6.62 8.83
C PRO A 31 -11.22 -6.46 9.94
N ALA A 32 -10.93 -6.98 11.15
CA ALA A 32 -11.79 -6.84 12.31
C ALA A 32 -11.95 -5.39 12.80
N ASP A 33 -11.04 -4.47 12.44
CA ASP A 33 -11.14 -3.06 12.77
C ASP A 33 -11.90 -2.23 11.71
N ILE A 34 -12.24 -2.81 10.56
CA ILE A 34 -12.97 -2.10 9.51
C ILE A 34 -14.46 -2.06 9.86
N GLU A 35 -15.04 -0.85 9.89
CA GLU A 35 -16.48 -0.63 10.02
C GLU A 35 -17.16 -0.56 8.66
N SER A 36 -16.58 0.24 7.74
CA SER A 36 -17.14 0.40 6.39
C SER A 36 -16.05 0.65 5.35
N PHE A 37 -16.36 0.23 4.13
CA PHE A 37 -15.52 0.37 2.96
C PHE A 37 -16.35 0.98 1.83
N THR A 38 -15.95 2.16 1.36
CA THR A 38 -16.68 2.91 0.32
C THR A 38 -15.75 3.14 -0.86
N ILE A 39 -16.22 2.85 -2.07
CA ILE A 39 -15.46 3.07 -3.30
C ILE A 39 -16.17 4.12 -4.16
N LEU A 40 -15.55 5.29 -4.31
CA LEU A 40 -16.01 6.38 -5.14
C LEU A 40 -15.39 6.26 -6.54
N LYS A 41 -16.24 6.02 -7.54
CA LYS A 41 -15.79 5.77 -8.93
C LYS A 41 -16.27 6.83 -9.92
N ASN A 42 -17.34 7.56 -9.59
CA ASN A 42 -17.94 8.52 -10.48
C ASN A 42 -17.20 9.86 -10.43
N ALA A 43 -17.09 10.53 -11.58
CA ALA A 43 -16.40 11.82 -11.66
C ALA A 43 -17.00 12.89 -10.73
N THR A 44 -18.32 12.86 -10.50
CA THR A 44 -19.01 13.75 -9.58
C THR A 44 -18.68 13.49 -8.11
N GLU A 45 -18.48 12.23 -7.73
CA GLU A 45 -18.09 11.83 -6.36
C GLU A 45 -16.60 12.14 -6.12
N THR A 46 -15.74 11.89 -7.11
CA THR A 46 -14.29 12.10 -7.01
C THR A 46 -13.85 13.54 -7.25
N ALA A 47 -14.69 14.40 -7.79
CA ALA A 47 -14.37 15.81 -8.04
C ALA A 47 -13.97 16.56 -6.76
N MET A 48 -14.55 16.20 -5.61
CA MET A 48 -14.18 16.77 -4.30
C MET A 48 -12.75 16.43 -3.87
N TYR A 49 -12.14 15.41 -4.46
CA TYR A 49 -10.74 15.04 -4.25
C TYR A 49 -9.79 15.60 -5.32
N GLY A 50 -10.33 16.34 -6.29
CA GLY A 50 -9.62 17.14 -7.30
C GLY A 50 -8.60 16.33 -8.11
N SER A 51 -7.38 16.81 -8.13
CA SER A 51 -6.26 16.22 -8.87
C SER A 51 -5.79 14.87 -8.31
N ARG A 52 -6.20 14.49 -7.08
CA ARG A 52 -5.87 13.21 -6.45
C ARG A 52 -6.92 12.11 -6.71
N GLY A 53 -8.14 12.50 -7.10
CA GLY A 53 -9.29 11.58 -7.23
C GLY A 53 -9.48 10.95 -8.61
N ALA A 54 -8.58 11.17 -9.58
CA ALA A 54 -8.75 10.74 -10.97
C ALA A 54 -8.95 9.22 -11.14
N SER A 55 -8.21 8.41 -10.40
CA SER A 55 -8.26 6.93 -10.45
C SER A 55 -9.32 6.32 -9.53
N GLY A 56 -10.12 7.14 -8.87
CA GLY A 56 -11.10 6.76 -7.87
C GLY A 56 -10.60 7.01 -6.45
N VAL A 57 -11.49 6.84 -5.49
CA VAL A 57 -11.19 6.99 -4.05
C VAL A 57 -11.71 5.79 -3.30
N ILE A 58 -10.90 5.26 -2.40
CA ILE A 58 -11.26 4.23 -1.44
C ILE A 58 -11.29 4.88 -0.06
N GLU A 59 -12.47 4.99 0.51
CA GLU A 59 -12.66 5.52 1.86
C GLU A 59 -12.96 4.37 2.83
N ILE A 60 -12.17 4.30 3.90
CA ILE A 60 -12.29 3.30 4.95
C ILE A 60 -12.58 4.02 6.25
N LYS A 61 -13.63 3.58 6.91
CA LYS A 61 -13.91 3.96 8.29
C LYS A 61 -13.63 2.77 9.18
N THR A 62 -12.89 3.00 10.24
CA THR A 62 -12.60 1.96 11.21
C THR A 62 -13.57 2.03 12.38
N LYS A 63 -13.74 0.89 13.05
CA LYS A 63 -14.58 0.78 14.23
C LYS A 63 -14.10 1.70 15.34
N LYS A 64 -15.04 2.40 15.95
CA LYS A 64 -14.83 3.27 17.12
C LYS A 64 -15.47 2.66 18.37
N GLY A 65 -15.20 3.22 19.52
CA GLY A 65 -15.88 2.85 20.77
C GLY A 65 -17.38 3.15 20.70
N THR A 66 -18.21 2.28 21.27
CA THR A 66 -19.67 2.36 21.17
C THR A 66 -20.32 3.19 22.28
N GLY A 67 -19.56 3.65 23.28
CA GLY A 67 -20.09 4.38 24.44
C GLY A 67 -20.93 3.53 25.41
N ARG A 68 -20.98 2.21 25.22
CA ARG A 68 -21.77 1.28 26.04
C ARG A 68 -20.84 0.34 26.79
N GLY A 69 -20.51 0.68 28.02
CA GLY A 69 -19.75 -0.20 28.90
C GLY A 69 -18.34 -0.50 28.36
N PHE A 70 -17.70 -1.47 28.99
CA PHE A 70 -16.39 -1.96 28.57
C PHE A 70 -16.54 -3.30 27.82
N GLU A 71 -15.93 -3.40 26.65
CA GLU A 71 -15.97 -4.58 25.79
C GLU A 71 -14.55 -4.99 25.39
N ILE A 72 -14.29 -6.28 25.41
CA ILE A 72 -13.05 -6.88 24.91
C ILE A 72 -13.43 -7.80 23.75
N SER A 73 -12.76 -7.66 22.62
CA SER A 73 -12.89 -8.60 21.50
C SER A 73 -11.53 -9.19 21.14
N TYR A 74 -11.52 -10.47 20.85
CA TYR A 74 -10.36 -11.20 20.37
C TYR A 74 -10.73 -11.97 19.11
N ASP A 75 -9.92 -11.79 18.05
CA ASP A 75 -9.96 -12.56 16.82
C ASP A 75 -8.65 -13.28 16.63
N GLY A 76 -8.69 -14.58 16.39
CA GLY A 76 -7.49 -15.38 16.13
C GLY A 76 -7.66 -16.25 14.89
N ASN A 77 -6.59 -16.34 14.10
CA ASN A 77 -6.52 -17.20 12.93
C ASN A 77 -5.21 -17.99 12.97
N TYR A 78 -5.29 -19.28 12.61
CA TYR A 78 -4.16 -20.18 12.51
C TYR A 78 -4.29 -20.99 11.22
N GLY A 79 -3.30 -20.93 10.34
CA GLY A 79 -3.34 -21.58 9.05
C GLY A 79 -2.02 -22.27 8.69
N PHE A 80 -2.13 -23.30 7.88
CA PHE A 80 -1.00 -24.02 7.30
C PHE A 80 -1.03 -23.82 5.79
N GLU A 81 0.13 -23.60 5.20
CA GLU A 81 0.30 -23.48 3.75
C GLU A 81 1.13 -24.65 3.24
N SER A 82 0.67 -25.24 2.17
CA SER A 82 1.42 -26.26 1.43
C SER A 82 1.33 -26.02 -0.06
N MET A 83 2.35 -26.46 -0.79
CA MET A 83 2.31 -26.37 -2.24
C MET A 83 1.22 -27.30 -2.78
N TYR A 84 0.20 -26.71 -3.41
CA TYR A 84 -0.92 -27.46 -3.99
C TYR A 84 -0.50 -28.29 -5.18
N LYS A 85 0.41 -27.78 -6.03
CA LYS A 85 0.88 -28.44 -7.25
C LYS A 85 2.33 -28.02 -7.53
N HIS A 86 3.15 -28.96 -7.91
CA HIS A 86 4.53 -28.73 -8.38
C HIS A 86 4.74 -29.44 -9.73
N LEU A 87 5.77 -29.02 -10.45
CA LEU A 87 6.19 -29.68 -11.65
C LEU A 87 6.63 -31.11 -11.31
N GLN A 88 6.14 -32.07 -12.09
CA GLN A 88 6.68 -33.43 -12.03
C GLN A 88 8.04 -33.42 -12.73
N MET A 89 9.06 -33.76 -11.97
CA MET A 89 10.44 -33.83 -12.46
C MET A 89 10.94 -35.27 -12.31
N LEU A 90 11.90 -35.63 -13.15
CA LEU A 90 12.57 -36.91 -13.06
C LEU A 90 13.34 -36.98 -11.73
N ASN A 91 13.26 -38.09 -11.03
CA ASN A 91 14.15 -38.40 -9.93
C ASN A 91 15.52 -38.87 -10.47
N GLY A 92 16.52 -39.09 -9.60
CA GLY A 92 17.88 -39.45 -10.01
C GLY A 92 17.94 -40.69 -10.93
N PRO A 93 17.36 -41.85 -10.56
CA PRO A 93 17.29 -43.04 -11.40
C PRO A 93 16.55 -42.80 -12.72
N GLU A 94 15.41 -42.11 -12.73
CA GLU A 94 14.64 -41.79 -13.95
C GLU A 94 15.42 -40.88 -14.89
N TYR A 95 16.15 -39.88 -14.32
CA TYR A 95 17.01 -38.96 -15.07
C TYR A 95 18.12 -39.76 -15.81
N ILE A 96 18.83 -40.63 -15.09
CA ILE A 96 19.89 -41.48 -15.69
C ILE A 96 19.34 -42.34 -16.80
N ALA A 97 18.26 -43.11 -16.54
CA ALA A 97 17.65 -43.99 -17.52
C ALA A 97 17.16 -43.21 -18.77
N THR A 98 16.62 -42.03 -18.58
CA THR A 98 16.14 -41.17 -19.70
C THR A 98 17.32 -40.64 -20.52
N ALA A 99 18.39 -40.18 -19.86
CA ALA A 99 19.59 -39.68 -20.54
C ALA A 99 20.26 -40.78 -21.38
N GLU A 100 20.40 -41.97 -20.81
CA GLU A 100 20.94 -43.16 -21.50
C GLU A 100 20.08 -43.55 -22.69
N ALA A 101 18.76 -43.59 -22.52
CA ALA A 101 17.82 -43.96 -23.62
C ALA A 101 17.85 -42.96 -24.77
N LEU A 102 18.13 -41.66 -24.48
CA LEU A 102 18.23 -40.60 -25.48
C LEU A 102 19.68 -40.40 -26.00
N GLY A 103 20.65 -41.13 -25.52
CA GLY A 103 22.06 -40.98 -25.87
C GLY A 103 22.65 -39.61 -25.50
N LEU A 104 22.18 -39.00 -24.41
CA LEU A 104 22.63 -37.71 -23.94
C LEU A 104 23.82 -37.89 -22.98
N ASP A 105 24.80 -36.99 -23.07
CA ASP A 105 25.82 -36.88 -22.06
C ASP A 105 25.25 -36.32 -20.75
N TYR A 106 25.57 -36.98 -19.64
CA TYR A 106 25.13 -36.53 -18.32
C TYR A 106 26.17 -36.77 -17.24
N ASN A 107 26.16 -35.94 -16.21
CA ASN A 107 26.94 -36.17 -15.00
C ASN A 107 26.10 -36.90 -13.96
N ASN A 108 26.61 -38.05 -13.47
CA ASN A 108 26.01 -38.74 -12.37
C ASN A 108 26.74 -38.38 -11.07
N GLY A 109 26.13 -37.55 -10.24
CA GLY A 109 26.66 -37.13 -8.94
C GLY A 109 26.47 -38.16 -7.82
N GLY A 110 25.74 -39.25 -8.09
CA GLY A 110 25.51 -40.33 -7.13
C GLY A 110 24.41 -40.07 -6.08
N TYR A 111 23.64 -38.99 -6.23
CA TYR A 111 22.53 -38.64 -5.32
C TYR A 111 21.17 -38.86 -5.99
N ASN A 112 20.11 -38.75 -5.19
CA ASN A 112 18.72 -38.73 -5.65
C ASN A 112 17.99 -37.63 -4.89
N THR A 113 18.13 -36.39 -5.36
CA THR A 113 17.70 -35.18 -4.66
C THR A 113 16.38 -34.67 -5.25
N ASN A 114 15.36 -34.51 -4.39
CA ASN A 114 14.20 -33.73 -4.70
C ASN A 114 14.46 -32.25 -4.35
N PHE A 115 14.75 -31.42 -5.35
CA PHE A 115 15.09 -30.02 -5.12
C PHE A 115 13.89 -29.17 -4.66
N HIS A 116 12.64 -29.62 -4.86
CA HIS A 116 11.50 -28.96 -4.24
C HIS A 116 11.57 -29.04 -2.72
N ASP A 117 11.92 -30.20 -2.17
CA ASP A 117 12.04 -30.36 -0.70
C ASP A 117 13.24 -29.60 -0.11
N VAL A 118 14.24 -29.29 -0.95
CA VAL A 118 15.37 -28.46 -0.54
C VAL A 118 14.90 -27.02 -0.23
N ILE A 119 13.99 -26.46 -1.04
CA ILE A 119 13.60 -25.06 -0.97
C ILE A 119 12.28 -24.81 -0.25
N THR A 120 11.43 -25.84 -0.11
CA THR A 120 10.09 -25.67 0.45
C THR A 120 9.94 -26.28 1.83
N ARG A 121 8.94 -25.77 2.55
CA ARG A 121 8.44 -26.29 3.83
C ARG A 121 6.92 -26.20 3.86
N THR A 122 6.29 -26.79 4.86
CA THR A 122 4.93 -26.39 5.24
C THR A 122 5.00 -25.00 5.87
N GLY A 123 4.35 -24.04 5.27
CA GLY A 123 4.24 -22.68 5.79
C GLY A 123 3.27 -22.64 6.97
N LEU A 124 3.46 -21.66 7.83
CA LEU A 124 2.62 -21.42 9.00
C LEU A 124 2.26 -19.95 9.05
N ILE A 125 0.97 -19.65 9.13
CA ILE A 125 0.46 -18.31 9.41
C ILE A 125 -0.35 -18.32 10.70
N HIS A 126 -0.10 -17.37 11.58
CA HIS A 126 -0.97 -17.09 12.68
C HIS A 126 -1.18 -15.59 12.85
N GLN A 127 -2.40 -15.24 13.19
CA GLN A 127 -2.83 -13.85 13.37
C GLN A 127 -3.61 -13.75 14.67
N HIS A 128 -3.36 -12.67 15.41
CA HIS A 128 -4.03 -12.34 16.65
C HIS A 128 -4.43 -10.89 16.64
N HIS A 129 -5.67 -10.62 16.95
CA HIS A 129 -6.19 -9.27 17.08
C HIS A 129 -6.96 -9.15 18.39
N LEU A 130 -6.57 -8.21 19.22
CA LEU A 130 -7.18 -7.90 20.51
C LEU A 130 -7.66 -6.47 20.51
N ALA A 131 -8.90 -6.22 20.84
CA ALA A 131 -9.42 -4.87 20.96
C ALA A 131 -10.19 -4.66 22.26
N PHE A 132 -10.02 -3.45 22.78
CA PHE A 132 -10.68 -2.93 23.97
C PHE A 132 -11.48 -1.70 23.56
N SER A 133 -12.73 -1.65 23.90
CA SER A 133 -13.58 -0.49 23.63
C SER A 133 -14.47 -0.19 24.83
N GLY A 134 -14.86 1.08 24.95
CA GLY A 134 -15.74 1.49 26.01
C GLY A 134 -16.06 2.97 25.92
N GLY A 135 -16.81 3.44 26.90
CA GLY A 135 -17.14 4.85 26.98
C GLY A 135 -18.44 5.16 27.72
N SER A 136 -18.90 6.35 27.50
CA SER A 136 -20.14 6.92 28.02
C SER A 136 -20.89 7.65 26.91
N GLU A 137 -21.96 8.31 27.23
CA GLU A 137 -22.75 9.12 26.29
C GLU A 137 -21.90 10.23 25.62
N ASN A 138 -20.94 10.80 26.35
CA ASN A 138 -20.14 11.92 25.90
C ASN A 138 -18.69 11.55 25.52
N SER A 139 -18.25 10.35 25.83
CA SER A 139 -16.87 9.92 25.59
C SER A 139 -16.85 8.47 25.18
N ASN A 140 -16.14 8.15 24.12
CA ASN A 140 -15.86 6.76 23.76
C ASN A 140 -14.42 6.60 23.31
N TYR A 141 -13.91 5.38 23.46
CA TYR A 141 -12.56 5.01 23.08
C TYR A 141 -12.51 3.55 22.56
N ARG A 142 -11.57 3.32 21.70
CA ARG A 142 -11.18 1.97 21.24
C ARG A 142 -9.68 1.91 21.11
N ALA A 143 -9.09 0.84 21.65
CA ALA A 143 -7.68 0.49 21.41
C ALA A 143 -7.62 -0.92 20.83
N SER A 144 -6.80 -1.15 19.80
CA SER A 144 -6.58 -2.47 19.26
C SER A 144 -5.10 -2.77 19.00
N PHE A 145 -4.77 -4.06 19.07
CA PHE A 145 -3.45 -4.64 18.82
C PHE A 145 -3.60 -5.80 17.86
N GLY A 146 -2.92 -5.75 16.74
CA GLY A 146 -2.83 -6.82 15.76
C GLY A 146 -1.42 -7.36 15.66
N PHE A 147 -1.28 -8.67 15.62
CA PHE A 147 0.00 -9.34 15.36
C PHE A 147 -0.20 -10.44 14.34
N MET A 148 0.68 -10.52 13.36
CA MET A 148 0.73 -11.59 12.37
C MET A 148 2.17 -12.06 12.20
N ASP A 149 2.36 -13.37 12.19
CA ASP A 149 3.61 -14.02 11.80
C ASP A 149 3.28 -15.07 10.73
N HIS A 150 3.93 -14.96 9.60
CA HIS A 150 3.68 -15.78 8.42
C HIS A 150 4.99 -16.32 7.87
N ASN A 151 5.24 -17.59 8.13
CA ASN A 151 6.31 -18.37 7.53
C ASN A 151 5.77 -18.98 6.25
N THR A 152 6.25 -18.57 5.07
CA THR A 152 5.74 -19.03 3.79
C THR A 152 6.22 -20.43 3.43
N ILE A 153 5.74 -20.96 2.30
CA ILE A 153 6.20 -22.26 1.77
C ILE A 153 7.68 -22.27 1.35
N VAL A 154 8.30 -21.13 1.07
CA VAL A 154 9.76 -21.03 0.84
C VAL A 154 10.47 -20.93 2.17
N LYS A 155 11.50 -21.78 2.39
CA LYS A 155 12.12 -21.99 3.71
C LYS A 155 12.63 -20.72 4.40
N VAL A 156 13.08 -19.73 3.65
CA VAL A 156 13.71 -18.52 4.20
C VAL A 156 12.81 -17.28 4.14
N ASN A 157 11.65 -17.41 3.50
CA ASN A 157 10.73 -16.29 3.38
C ASN A 157 9.79 -16.26 4.58
N ASP A 158 9.76 -15.13 5.25
CA ASP A 158 8.83 -14.86 6.35
C ASP A 158 8.36 -13.40 6.35
N TYR A 159 7.22 -13.19 6.96
CA TYR A 159 6.57 -11.90 7.07
C TYR A 159 6.00 -11.74 8.48
N ARG A 160 6.35 -10.65 9.14
CA ARG A 160 5.84 -10.30 10.47
C ARG A 160 5.26 -8.90 10.47
N ASN A 161 4.07 -8.76 11.03
CA ASN A 161 3.39 -7.49 11.15
C ASN A 161 2.87 -7.26 12.57
N LEU A 162 3.11 -6.06 13.10
CA LEU A 162 2.57 -5.57 14.37
C LEU A 162 1.79 -4.28 14.08
N VAL A 163 0.55 -4.20 14.53
CA VAL A 163 -0.34 -3.05 14.35
C VAL A 163 -0.86 -2.59 15.71
N VAL A 164 -0.89 -1.29 15.91
CA VAL A 164 -1.46 -0.65 17.10
C VAL A 164 -2.39 0.47 16.63
N LYS A 165 -3.60 0.52 17.18
CA LYS A 165 -4.58 1.55 16.90
C LYS A 165 -5.23 2.06 18.18
N LEU A 166 -5.44 3.37 18.24
CA LEU A 166 -6.16 4.03 19.32
C LEU A 166 -7.09 5.09 18.72
N ASP A 167 -8.35 5.05 19.07
CA ASP A 167 -9.35 6.06 18.73
C ASP A 167 -10.04 6.55 20.01
N ALA A 168 -10.31 7.84 20.05
CA ALA A 168 -11.08 8.46 21.11
C ALA A 168 -11.97 9.57 20.54
N THR A 169 -13.21 9.60 20.99
CA THR A 169 -14.16 10.66 20.65
C THR A 169 -14.69 11.29 21.93
N GLN A 170 -14.67 12.61 22.02
CA GLN A 170 -15.17 13.37 23.15
C GLN A 170 -16.18 14.41 22.69
N LYS A 171 -17.34 14.45 23.34
CA LYS A 171 -18.35 15.51 23.18
C LYS A 171 -18.23 16.50 24.35
N ALA A 172 -18.38 17.77 24.04
CA ALA A 172 -18.36 18.86 25.01
C ALA A 172 -19.47 19.89 24.67
N PHE A 173 -19.79 20.78 25.63
CA PHE A 173 -20.80 21.84 25.48
C PHE A 173 -22.15 21.27 24.98
N ASP A 174 -22.67 20.28 25.70
CA ASP A 174 -23.94 19.60 25.40
C ASP A 174 -23.96 19.02 23.96
N GLY A 175 -22.80 18.50 23.50
CA GLY A 175 -22.66 17.90 22.18
C GLY A 175 -22.42 18.91 21.04
N ARG A 176 -22.32 20.22 21.33
CA ARG A 176 -21.99 21.22 20.30
C ARG A 176 -20.58 21.09 19.77
N LEU A 177 -19.64 20.65 20.59
CA LEU A 177 -18.29 20.36 20.17
C LEU A 177 -18.04 18.84 20.23
N VAL A 178 -17.60 18.27 19.13
CA VAL A 178 -17.16 16.88 19.04
C VAL A 178 -15.70 16.87 18.61
N GLY A 179 -14.84 16.32 19.45
CA GLY A 179 -13.43 16.07 19.16
C GLY A 179 -13.24 14.57 18.85
N ASP A 180 -12.50 14.27 17.80
CA ASP A 180 -12.14 12.92 17.35
C ASP A 180 -10.62 12.86 17.24
N PHE A 181 -10.00 11.95 17.95
CA PHE A 181 -8.55 11.75 17.96
C PHE A 181 -8.25 10.29 17.60
N GLY A 182 -7.26 10.10 16.74
CA GLY A 182 -6.81 8.76 16.38
C GLY A 182 -5.31 8.68 16.23
N VAL A 183 -4.79 7.50 16.56
CA VAL A 183 -3.41 7.06 16.33
C VAL A 183 -3.45 5.69 15.69
N TYR A 184 -2.67 5.52 14.65
CA TYR A 184 -2.45 4.25 13.97
C TYR A 184 -0.97 4.07 13.71
N GLY A 185 -0.42 2.93 14.08
CA GLY A 185 0.97 2.60 13.81
C GLY A 185 1.13 1.14 13.43
N TYR A 186 2.04 0.86 12.49
CA TYR A 186 2.45 -0.50 12.21
C TYR A 186 3.96 -0.62 12.04
N SER A 187 4.46 -1.84 12.27
CA SER A 187 5.80 -2.26 11.94
C SER A 187 5.73 -3.58 11.21
N SER A 188 6.24 -3.60 9.98
CA SER A 188 6.28 -4.79 9.12
C SER A 188 7.73 -5.18 8.86
N LYS A 189 8.03 -6.47 8.93
CA LYS A 189 9.32 -7.04 8.56
C LYS A 189 9.09 -8.15 7.55
N ILE A 190 9.83 -8.10 6.47
CA ILE A 190 9.77 -9.07 5.38
C ILE A 190 11.19 -9.59 5.18
N HIS A 191 11.34 -10.90 5.21
CA HIS A 191 12.55 -11.59 4.78
C HIS A 191 12.20 -12.36 3.52
N ASP A 192 12.90 -12.10 2.43
CA ASP A 192 12.66 -12.71 1.12
C ASP A 192 13.99 -12.97 0.42
N ILE A 193 13.94 -13.67 -0.71
CA ILE A 193 15.02 -13.80 -1.68
C ILE A 193 14.77 -12.86 -2.86
N PHE A 194 15.76 -12.65 -3.72
CA PHE A 194 15.64 -11.72 -4.86
C PHE A 194 14.57 -12.11 -5.88
N ASP A 195 14.51 -13.39 -6.26
CA ASP A 195 13.60 -13.86 -7.29
C ASP A 195 13.11 -15.28 -6.98
N THR A 196 11.93 -15.35 -6.36
CA THR A 196 11.26 -16.62 -6.05
C THR A 196 10.96 -17.43 -7.33
N ARG A 197 10.68 -16.76 -8.45
CA ARG A 197 10.47 -17.44 -9.73
C ARG A 197 11.75 -18.11 -10.21
N MET A 198 12.91 -17.44 -10.10
CA MET A 198 14.21 -18.01 -10.43
C MET A 198 14.57 -19.18 -9.51
N LEU A 199 14.20 -19.10 -8.24
CA LEU A 199 14.38 -20.21 -7.29
C LEU A 199 13.66 -21.46 -7.76
N PHE A 200 12.37 -21.37 -8.10
CA PHE A 200 11.60 -22.51 -8.60
C PHE A 200 12.08 -22.98 -9.99
N TYR A 201 12.49 -22.06 -10.86
CA TYR A 201 13.10 -22.44 -12.15
C TYR A 201 14.40 -23.22 -11.96
N SER A 202 15.23 -22.80 -11.02
CA SER A 202 16.48 -23.51 -10.70
C SER A 202 16.25 -24.93 -10.19
N THR A 203 15.14 -25.17 -9.45
CA THR A 203 14.79 -26.53 -9.01
C THR A 203 14.44 -27.46 -10.19
N ALA A 204 13.74 -26.91 -11.18
CA ALA A 204 13.36 -27.67 -12.38
C ALA A 204 14.55 -27.93 -13.32
N ALA A 205 15.53 -27.04 -13.33
CA ALA A 205 16.69 -27.13 -14.21
C ALA A 205 17.89 -27.84 -13.58
N GLN A 206 17.84 -28.17 -12.29
CA GLN A 206 18.96 -28.83 -11.61
C GLN A 206 18.99 -30.32 -11.89
N ASN A 207 20.20 -30.89 -11.95
CA ASN A 207 20.41 -32.31 -12.09
C ASN A 207 20.06 -33.04 -10.78
N PRO A 208 19.05 -33.96 -10.77
CA PRO A 208 18.59 -34.63 -9.55
C PRO A 208 19.61 -35.60 -8.95
N THR A 209 20.72 -35.88 -9.66
CA THR A 209 21.83 -36.70 -9.13
C THR A 209 22.84 -35.90 -8.34
N TYR A 210 22.63 -34.57 -8.16
CA TYR A 210 23.52 -33.73 -7.37
C TYR A 210 23.05 -33.63 -5.91
N PRO A 211 23.96 -33.27 -4.98
CA PRO A 211 23.63 -33.16 -3.56
C PRO A 211 22.64 -32.01 -3.29
N ALA A 212 21.87 -32.13 -2.24
CA ALA A 212 20.93 -31.11 -1.79
C ALA A 212 21.63 -29.82 -1.25
N GLY A 213 22.86 -29.96 -0.81
CA GLY A 213 23.72 -28.89 -0.30
C GLY A 213 25.01 -28.77 -1.11
N THR A 214 26.08 -28.43 -0.42
CA THR A 214 27.43 -28.38 -1.03
C THR A 214 28.01 -29.79 -1.20
N ASP A 215 28.97 -29.90 -2.10
CA ASP A 215 29.80 -31.11 -2.24
C ASP A 215 30.75 -31.29 -1.04
N VAL A 216 31.54 -32.34 -1.08
CA VAL A 216 32.55 -32.68 -0.02
C VAL A 216 33.63 -31.62 0.17
N ASN A 217 33.79 -30.72 -0.81
CA ASN A 217 34.74 -29.60 -0.79
C ASN A 217 34.06 -28.27 -0.37
N GLY A 218 32.78 -28.30 -0.04
CA GLY A 218 32.02 -27.11 0.33
C GLY A 218 31.53 -26.27 -0.85
N ASN A 219 31.54 -26.78 -2.10
CA ASN A 219 31.11 -26.06 -3.28
C ASN A 219 29.67 -26.38 -3.66
N TRP A 220 28.93 -25.37 -4.10
CA TRP A 220 27.61 -25.56 -4.70
C TRP A 220 27.75 -26.11 -6.12
N VAL A 221 27.25 -27.33 -6.35
CA VAL A 221 27.36 -28.00 -7.66
C VAL A 221 26.34 -27.42 -8.60
N LYS A 222 26.82 -26.76 -9.66
CA LYS A 222 25.94 -26.22 -10.73
C LYS A 222 25.74 -27.26 -11.83
N ASN A 223 24.56 -27.21 -12.48
CA ASN A 223 24.33 -28.03 -13.65
C ASN A 223 25.29 -27.64 -14.78
N SER A 224 26.10 -28.57 -15.30
CA SER A 224 27.09 -28.31 -16.33
C SER A 224 26.45 -27.86 -17.67
N ALA A 225 25.26 -28.40 -17.99
CA ALA A 225 24.50 -28.00 -19.17
C ALA A 225 23.85 -26.62 -19.07
N ALA A 226 23.69 -26.09 -17.85
CA ALA A 226 23.05 -24.82 -17.54
C ALA A 226 23.82 -24.05 -16.45
N SER A 227 25.12 -23.84 -16.66
CA SER A 227 26.04 -23.26 -15.68
C SER A 227 25.70 -21.85 -15.22
N HIS A 228 24.84 -21.14 -15.96
CA HIS A 228 24.26 -19.84 -15.60
C HIS A 228 23.14 -19.97 -14.55
N ILE A 229 22.62 -21.17 -14.29
CA ILE A 229 21.59 -21.43 -13.27
C ILE A 229 22.29 -21.83 -11.99
N ASN A 230 21.97 -21.10 -10.91
CA ASN A 230 22.53 -21.38 -9.61
C ASN A 230 21.87 -22.60 -8.96
N HIS A 231 22.59 -23.24 -8.03
CA HIS A 231 22.04 -24.30 -7.23
C HIS A 231 20.90 -23.81 -6.35
N PRO A 232 19.71 -24.48 -6.31
CA PRO A 232 18.57 -24.01 -5.55
C PRO A 232 18.87 -23.73 -4.06
N GLY A 233 19.63 -24.62 -3.43
CA GLY A 233 20.06 -24.42 -2.04
C GLY A 233 20.98 -23.21 -1.84
N ALA A 234 21.77 -22.83 -2.85
CA ALA A 234 22.61 -21.64 -2.81
C ALA A 234 21.79 -20.35 -2.82
N LEU A 235 20.69 -20.32 -3.57
CA LEU A 235 19.78 -19.17 -3.67
C LEU A 235 19.06 -18.87 -2.36
N LEU A 236 18.87 -19.84 -1.47
CA LEU A 236 18.29 -19.63 -0.14
C LEU A 236 19.17 -18.75 0.78
N TYR A 237 20.41 -18.48 0.40
CA TYR A 237 21.29 -17.57 1.16
C TYR A 237 21.24 -16.11 0.64
N GLU A 238 20.52 -15.88 -0.44
CA GLU A 238 20.18 -14.50 -0.85
C GLU A 238 19.28 -13.87 0.22
N LYS A 239 19.39 -12.55 0.34
CA LYS A 239 18.51 -11.77 1.22
C LYS A 239 17.98 -10.57 0.48
N ASN A 240 16.68 -10.37 0.60
CA ASN A 240 15.96 -9.20 0.14
C ASN A 240 15.02 -8.78 1.27
N ASP A 241 15.59 -8.17 2.29
CA ASP A 241 14.91 -7.83 3.53
C ASP A 241 14.32 -6.43 3.44
N SER A 242 13.12 -6.25 3.94
CA SER A 242 12.47 -4.95 4.09
C SER A 242 11.91 -4.80 5.50
N GLU A 243 12.15 -3.63 6.09
CA GLU A 243 11.51 -3.22 7.34
C GLU A 243 10.77 -1.92 7.11
N GLU A 244 9.46 -1.92 7.34
CA GLU A 244 8.62 -0.75 7.22
C GLU A 244 8.04 -0.37 8.59
N ARG A 245 8.04 0.92 8.91
CA ARG A 245 7.42 1.50 10.10
C ARG A 245 6.58 2.68 9.67
N ASN A 246 5.37 2.71 10.16
CA ASN A 246 4.43 3.79 9.88
C ASN A 246 3.77 4.27 11.18
N PHE A 247 3.55 5.55 11.25
CA PHE A 247 2.83 6.20 12.34
C PHE A 247 1.93 7.28 11.76
N ASN A 248 0.65 7.22 12.06
CA ASN A 248 -0.34 8.19 11.67
C ASN A 248 -1.09 8.70 12.90
N THR A 249 -1.34 9.98 12.96
CA THR A 249 -2.21 10.57 13.98
C THR A 249 -3.11 11.63 13.34
N HIS A 250 -4.31 11.78 13.87
CA HIS A 250 -5.23 12.81 13.45
C HIS A 250 -6.01 13.41 14.63
N LEU A 251 -6.45 14.63 14.41
CA LEU A 251 -7.40 15.34 15.27
C LEU A 251 -8.48 15.96 14.39
N GLY A 252 -9.72 15.57 14.62
CA GLY A 252 -10.91 16.17 14.04
C GLY A 252 -11.69 16.96 15.09
N LEU A 253 -12.16 18.14 14.74
CA LEU A 253 -13.04 18.97 15.56
C LEU A 253 -14.26 19.34 14.74
N LYS A 254 -15.46 19.13 15.30
CA LYS A 254 -16.74 19.58 14.72
C LYS A 254 -17.44 20.46 15.75
N PHE A 255 -17.74 21.68 15.37
CA PHE A 255 -18.45 22.64 16.19
C PHE A 255 -19.77 23.06 15.53
N ASN A 256 -20.88 22.72 16.15
CA ASN A 256 -22.22 23.14 15.74
C ASN A 256 -22.42 24.60 16.14
N ILE A 257 -22.18 25.53 15.19
CA ILE A 257 -22.43 26.98 15.36
C ILE A 257 -23.93 27.19 15.55
N LEU A 258 -24.72 26.56 14.68
CA LEU A 258 -26.18 26.43 14.72
C LEU A 258 -26.55 24.97 14.48
N ASP A 259 -27.79 24.59 14.69
CA ASP A 259 -28.25 23.22 14.45
C ASP A 259 -28.04 22.75 13.00
N ASN A 260 -28.03 23.72 12.07
CA ASN A 260 -27.86 23.50 10.62
C ASN A 260 -26.54 24.06 10.08
N LEU A 261 -25.64 24.57 10.90
CA LEU A 261 -24.38 25.17 10.47
C LEU A 261 -23.21 24.62 11.31
N ILE A 262 -22.35 23.85 10.67
CA ILE A 262 -21.26 23.11 11.32
C ILE A 262 -19.91 23.61 10.78
N LEU A 263 -19.04 24.03 11.68
CA LEU A 263 -17.63 24.24 11.39
C LEU A 263 -16.84 22.98 11.72
N SER A 264 -16.08 22.49 10.76
CA SER A 264 -15.21 21.33 10.95
C SER A 264 -13.77 21.71 10.66
N ALA A 265 -12.86 21.23 11.51
CA ALA A 265 -11.42 21.32 11.31
C ALA A 265 -10.81 19.93 11.50
N PHE A 266 -9.90 19.56 10.62
CA PHE A 266 -9.20 18.28 10.66
C PHE A 266 -7.72 18.50 10.39
N GLY A 267 -6.86 17.83 11.17
CA GLY A 267 -5.43 17.81 10.94
C GLY A 267 -4.89 16.41 11.11
N SER A 268 -3.95 16.01 10.26
CA SER A 268 -3.23 14.74 10.41
C SER A 268 -1.75 14.90 10.14
N TYR A 269 -0.98 14.05 10.79
CA TYR A 269 0.44 13.83 10.56
C TYR A 269 0.69 12.36 10.33
N SER A 270 1.43 12.04 9.27
CA SER A 270 1.86 10.68 8.95
C SER A 270 3.38 10.65 8.81
N TYR A 271 4.00 9.63 9.39
CA TYR A 271 5.42 9.32 9.25
C TYR A 271 5.58 7.91 8.74
N SER A 272 6.43 7.70 7.74
CA SER A 272 6.82 6.39 7.24
C SER A 272 8.34 6.28 7.16
N SER A 273 8.86 5.10 7.42
CA SER A 273 10.28 4.76 7.24
C SER A 273 10.38 3.35 6.68
N THR A 274 11.05 3.21 5.54
CA THR A 274 11.28 1.92 4.87
C THR A 274 12.77 1.70 4.74
N GLY A 275 13.27 0.66 5.39
CA GLY A 275 14.63 0.17 5.27
C GLY A 275 14.66 -1.06 4.38
N ASN A 276 15.43 -1.02 3.27
CA ASN A 276 15.64 -2.14 2.37
C ASN A 276 17.09 -2.61 2.45
N ALA A 277 17.30 -3.92 2.52
CA ALA A 277 18.62 -4.52 2.60
C ALA A 277 18.71 -5.75 1.71
N GLN A 278 19.72 -5.80 0.84
CA GLN A 278 19.89 -6.91 -0.08
C GLN A 278 21.30 -7.46 0.03
N PHE A 279 21.40 -8.79 -0.10
CA PHE A 279 22.66 -9.49 -0.11
C PHE A 279 22.60 -10.66 -1.10
N CYS A 280 23.55 -10.68 -2.03
CA CYS A 280 23.78 -11.82 -2.91
C CYS A 280 25.19 -12.38 -2.63
N PRO A 281 25.31 -13.63 -2.19
CA PRO A 281 26.62 -14.21 -1.83
C PRO A 281 27.49 -14.51 -3.07
N THR A 282 28.81 -14.65 -2.85
CA THR A 282 29.79 -14.86 -3.94
C THR A 282 29.62 -16.20 -4.67
N TRP A 283 29.01 -17.20 -4.07
CA TRP A 283 28.73 -18.47 -4.73
C TRP A 283 27.49 -18.43 -5.62
N VAL A 284 26.61 -17.42 -5.48
CA VAL A 284 25.51 -17.12 -6.40
C VAL A 284 25.97 -16.21 -7.52
N TRP A 285 26.65 -15.12 -7.15
CA TRP A 285 27.25 -14.16 -8.08
C TRP A 285 28.69 -13.85 -7.68
N ALA A 286 29.65 -14.17 -8.55
CA ALA A 286 31.09 -14.19 -8.23
C ALA A 286 31.64 -12.94 -7.52
N GLN A 287 31.11 -11.76 -7.78
CA GLN A 287 31.48 -10.54 -7.08
C GLN A 287 30.68 -10.32 -5.79
N GLY A 288 29.61 -11.06 -5.59
CA GLY A 288 28.60 -10.73 -4.61
C GLY A 288 27.98 -9.36 -4.87
N ASN A 289 26.90 -9.07 -4.16
CA ASN A 289 26.25 -7.74 -4.21
C ASN A 289 25.65 -7.44 -2.85
N VAL A 290 25.77 -6.20 -2.43
CA VAL A 290 25.12 -5.67 -1.23
C VAL A 290 24.39 -4.37 -1.57
N TYR A 291 23.23 -4.19 -0.99
CA TYR A 291 22.45 -2.97 -1.09
C TYR A 291 21.88 -2.62 0.29
N ARG A 292 21.88 -1.33 0.60
CA ARG A 292 21.17 -0.75 1.74
C ARG A 292 20.48 0.53 1.29
N GLY A 293 19.21 0.66 1.59
CA GLY A 293 18.44 1.86 1.33
C GLY A 293 17.59 2.23 2.53
N GLU A 294 17.46 3.52 2.80
CA GLU A 294 16.55 4.08 3.79
C GLU A 294 15.73 5.19 3.16
N PHE A 295 14.42 5.07 3.25
CA PHE A 295 13.45 6.00 2.68
C PHE A 295 12.52 6.45 3.79
N LYS A 296 12.31 7.78 3.89
CA LYS A 296 11.42 8.38 4.90
C LYS A 296 10.39 9.27 4.23
N GLY A 297 9.19 9.24 4.76
CA GLY A 297 8.09 10.08 4.34
C GLY A 297 7.43 10.76 5.52
N GLU A 298 7.08 12.03 5.35
CA GLU A 298 6.25 12.79 6.29
C GLU A 298 5.15 13.49 5.51
N ASP A 299 3.91 13.36 5.98
CA ASP A 299 2.76 14.04 5.41
C ASP A 299 2.06 14.87 6.48
N TYR A 300 1.83 16.13 6.16
CA TYR A 300 1.08 17.08 6.97
C TYR A 300 -0.17 17.47 6.21
N PHE A 301 -1.33 17.14 6.73
CA PHE A 301 -2.61 17.48 6.10
C PHE A 301 -3.48 18.29 7.06
N THR A 302 -4.11 19.32 6.54
CA THR A 302 -5.11 20.10 7.25
C THR A 302 -6.30 20.40 6.34
N ASN A 303 -7.48 20.39 6.93
CA ASN A 303 -8.74 20.76 6.27
C ASN A 303 -9.59 21.58 7.23
N VAL A 304 -10.22 22.63 6.71
CA VAL A 304 -11.24 23.40 7.42
C VAL A 304 -12.44 23.54 6.49
N SER A 305 -13.64 23.27 6.99
CA SER A 305 -14.86 23.37 6.20
C SER A 305 -16.04 23.90 7.01
N LEU A 306 -16.94 24.60 6.35
CA LEU A 306 -18.22 25.04 6.85
C LEU A 306 -19.31 24.33 6.08
N SER A 307 -20.15 23.59 6.77
CA SER A 307 -21.27 22.83 6.21
C SER A 307 -22.60 23.41 6.68
N TYR A 308 -23.49 23.59 5.73
CA TYR A 308 -24.87 24.00 5.99
C TYR A 308 -25.83 22.92 5.49
N ASN A 309 -26.76 22.49 6.35
CA ASN A 309 -27.77 21.49 6.03
C ASN A 309 -29.12 21.98 6.53
N ASN A 310 -30.11 22.06 5.66
CA ASN A 310 -31.44 22.47 6.06
C ASN A 310 -32.52 21.78 5.23
N ALA A 311 -33.66 21.50 5.88
CA ALA A 311 -34.84 20.93 5.27
C ALA A 311 -36.04 21.84 5.54
N TRP A 312 -36.81 22.15 4.49
CA TRP A 312 -38.07 22.92 4.60
C TRP A 312 -39.11 22.35 3.64
N GLY A 313 -40.22 21.91 4.21
CA GLY A 313 -41.26 21.20 3.46
C GLY A 313 -40.68 19.97 2.75
N ASP A 314 -40.87 19.90 1.44
CA ASP A 314 -40.38 18.81 0.59
C ASP A 314 -38.94 19.05 0.09
N SER A 315 -38.28 20.11 0.50
CA SER A 315 -36.97 20.54 0.02
C SER A 315 -35.87 20.25 1.03
N HIS A 316 -34.73 19.79 0.57
CA HIS A 316 -33.52 19.57 1.35
C HIS A 316 -32.31 20.19 0.65
N LEU A 317 -31.49 20.94 1.37
CA LEU A 317 -30.29 21.63 0.88
C LEU A 317 -29.10 21.26 1.75
N ASP A 318 -28.04 20.74 1.12
CA ASP A 318 -26.72 20.59 1.68
C ASP A 318 -25.73 21.47 0.93
N ALA A 319 -24.94 22.25 1.64
CA ALA A 319 -23.88 23.05 1.06
C ALA A 319 -22.60 22.94 1.93
N VAL A 320 -21.46 22.86 1.28
CA VAL A 320 -20.15 22.81 1.94
C VAL A 320 -19.19 23.77 1.22
N VAL A 321 -18.43 24.51 2.00
CA VAL A 321 -17.25 25.25 1.51
C VAL A 321 -16.07 24.89 2.42
N GLY A 322 -14.88 24.73 1.81
CA GLY A 322 -13.71 24.36 2.59
C GLY A 322 -12.40 24.66 1.90
N ALA A 323 -11.34 24.56 2.67
CA ALA A 323 -9.97 24.68 2.20
C ALA A 323 -9.11 23.54 2.80
N GLU A 324 -8.14 23.08 2.01
CA GLU A 324 -7.20 22.02 2.39
C GLU A 324 -5.77 22.45 2.11
N TYR A 325 -4.86 21.97 2.91
CA TYR A 325 -3.44 22.06 2.66
C TYR A 325 -2.78 20.70 2.96
N LEU A 326 -2.00 20.22 2.00
CA LEU A 326 -1.18 19.01 2.10
C LEU A 326 0.27 19.40 1.83
N LYS A 327 1.18 19.03 2.73
CA LYS A 327 2.61 19.06 2.50
C LYS A 327 3.17 17.66 2.72
N GLN A 328 4.02 17.23 1.80
CA GLN A 328 4.71 15.94 1.87
C GLN A 328 6.21 16.20 1.86
N VAL A 329 6.96 15.43 2.63
CA VAL A 329 8.42 15.43 2.60
C VAL A 329 8.87 13.99 2.36
N ARG A 330 9.69 13.77 1.36
CA ARG A 330 10.25 12.46 1.02
C ARG A 330 11.77 12.55 0.97
N THR A 331 12.42 11.69 1.70
CA THR A 331 13.89 11.58 1.68
C THR A 331 14.30 10.15 1.42
N GLY A 332 15.38 9.97 0.67
CA GLY A 332 15.94 8.66 0.40
C GLY A 332 17.45 8.71 0.38
N LEU A 333 18.07 7.66 0.89
CA LEU A 333 19.49 7.40 0.79
C LEU A 333 19.69 5.91 0.50
N TRP A 334 20.48 5.57 -0.51
CA TRP A 334 20.81 4.19 -0.77
C TRP A 334 22.23 4.02 -1.27
N VAL A 335 22.78 2.83 -1.03
CA VAL A 335 24.10 2.43 -1.47
C VAL A 335 24.06 0.99 -1.96
N GLN A 336 24.69 0.75 -3.11
CA GLN A 336 24.95 -0.57 -3.67
C GLN A 336 26.46 -0.75 -3.85
N ALA A 337 26.97 -1.91 -3.49
CA ALA A 337 28.38 -2.24 -3.63
C ALA A 337 28.58 -3.71 -4.02
N LYS A 338 29.70 -4.00 -4.63
CA LYS A 338 30.10 -5.33 -5.15
C LYS A 338 31.52 -5.66 -4.69
N GLY A 339 31.95 -6.90 -4.97
CA GLY A 339 33.29 -7.35 -4.56
C GLY A 339 33.37 -7.51 -3.04
N ILE A 340 32.42 -8.27 -2.47
CA ILE A 340 32.42 -8.58 -1.04
C ILE A 340 33.61 -9.49 -0.72
N THR A 341 34.31 -9.19 0.38
CA THR A 341 35.52 -9.94 0.80
C THR A 341 35.16 -11.22 1.54
N THR A 342 34.04 -11.24 2.24
CA THR A 342 33.47 -12.42 2.94
C THR A 342 31.96 -12.36 2.93
N ASN A 343 31.31 -13.51 2.89
CA ASN A 343 29.84 -13.63 2.97
C ASN A 343 29.30 -13.47 4.40
N ASP A 344 30.16 -13.53 5.43
CA ASP A 344 29.74 -13.56 6.84
C ASP A 344 29.06 -12.27 7.30
N PHE A 345 29.48 -11.13 6.72
CA PHE A 345 28.87 -9.83 7.06
C PHE A 345 27.51 -9.60 6.42
N SER A 346 27.14 -10.40 5.40
CA SER A 346 25.93 -10.16 4.62
C SER A 346 25.89 -8.68 4.14
N TYR A 347 24.79 -7.98 4.29
CA TYR A 347 24.66 -6.55 3.96
C TYR A 347 25.10 -5.60 5.09
N ASN A 348 25.64 -6.10 6.21
CA ASN A 348 25.91 -5.28 7.39
C ASN A 348 27.26 -4.54 7.37
N ASN A 349 28.14 -4.85 6.41
CA ASN A 349 29.42 -4.18 6.27
C ASN A 349 29.73 -3.82 4.81
N ILE A 350 29.12 -2.73 4.33
CA ILE A 350 29.38 -2.19 2.98
C ILE A 350 30.82 -1.70 2.86
N GLY A 351 31.45 -1.29 3.96
CA GLY A 351 32.85 -0.87 4.00
C GLY A 351 33.84 -1.94 3.57
N ALA A 352 33.50 -3.22 3.76
CA ALA A 352 34.32 -4.37 3.38
C ALA A 352 34.16 -4.80 1.90
N THR A 353 33.59 -3.97 1.04
CA THR A 353 33.45 -4.22 -0.39
C THR A 353 34.58 -3.55 -1.18
N SER A 354 35.05 -4.20 -2.24
CA SER A 354 36.13 -3.69 -3.07
C SER A 354 35.68 -2.73 -4.19
N SER A 355 34.37 -2.71 -4.53
CA SER A 355 33.87 -1.93 -5.65
C SER A 355 32.56 -1.24 -5.31
N ARG A 356 32.53 0.08 -5.49
CA ARG A 356 31.32 0.89 -5.46
C ARG A 356 31.11 1.45 -6.86
N PRO A 357 30.19 0.91 -7.67
CA PRO A 357 29.98 1.37 -9.03
C PRO A 357 29.53 2.83 -9.03
N PHE A 358 29.88 3.56 -10.08
CA PHE A 358 29.35 4.90 -10.30
C PHE A 358 27.80 4.85 -10.33
N GLY A 359 27.15 5.77 -9.63
CA GLY A 359 25.68 5.70 -9.42
C GLY A 359 25.24 4.65 -8.41
N GLY A 360 26.16 3.90 -7.77
CA GLY A 360 25.85 2.96 -6.71
C GLY A 360 25.54 3.61 -5.36
N THR A 361 25.60 4.94 -5.26
CA THR A 361 25.18 5.71 -4.08
C THR A 361 24.35 6.89 -4.55
N SER A 362 23.18 7.09 -3.96
CA SER A 362 22.30 8.20 -4.29
C SER A 362 21.50 8.65 -3.09
N SER A 363 21.04 9.89 -3.13
CA SER A 363 20.08 10.45 -2.22
C SER A 363 19.00 11.21 -2.97
N SER A 364 17.82 11.30 -2.39
CA SER A 364 16.70 12.07 -2.93
C SER A 364 16.08 12.93 -1.84
N TYR A 365 15.53 14.06 -2.25
CA TYR A 365 14.74 14.95 -1.40
C TYR A 365 13.62 15.54 -2.24
N GLU A 366 12.38 15.42 -1.77
CA GLU A 366 11.21 16.05 -2.37
C GLU A 366 10.33 16.62 -1.26
N ASP A 367 9.73 17.80 -1.50
CA ASP A 367 8.82 18.46 -0.56
C ASP A 367 7.58 19.08 -1.24
N PRO A 368 6.83 18.27 -2.05
CA PRO A 368 5.64 18.77 -2.71
C PRO A 368 4.58 19.28 -1.75
N SER A 369 3.85 20.32 -2.18
CA SER A 369 2.71 20.84 -1.47
C SER A 369 1.51 21.07 -2.40
N LEU A 370 0.31 20.96 -1.84
CA LEU A 370 -0.97 21.15 -2.51
C LEU A 370 -1.87 21.99 -1.61
N ALA A 371 -2.35 23.12 -2.13
CA ALA A 371 -3.36 23.94 -1.49
C ALA A 371 -4.65 23.90 -2.32
N SER A 372 -5.78 23.73 -1.67
CA SER A 372 -7.05 23.56 -2.36
C SER A 372 -8.16 24.36 -1.70
N ILE A 373 -9.06 24.86 -2.55
CA ILE A 373 -10.34 25.46 -2.14
C ILE A 373 -11.47 24.70 -2.82
N MET A 374 -12.54 24.43 -2.09
CA MET A 374 -13.65 23.63 -2.64
C MET A 374 -15.00 24.12 -2.14
N GLY A 375 -16.02 23.91 -2.96
CA GLY A 375 -17.40 24.14 -2.60
C GLY A 375 -18.32 23.15 -3.29
N SER A 376 -19.35 22.71 -2.59
CA SER A 376 -20.40 21.86 -3.16
C SER A 376 -21.77 22.27 -2.65
N ILE A 377 -22.78 22.02 -3.47
CA ILE A 377 -24.18 22.22 -3.14
C ILE A 377 -24.98 21.02 -3.67
N THR A 378 -25.85 20.48 -2.84
CA THR A 378 -26.81 19.44 -3.22
C THR A 378 -28.19 19.90 -2.82
N TYR A 379 -29.13 19.90 -3.75
CA TYR A 379 -30.51 20.21 -3.51
C TYR A 379 -31.39 19.03 -3.92
N SER A 380 -32.31 18.63 -3.05
CA SER A 380 -33.29 17.58 -3.30
C SER A 380 -34.71 18.10 -3.10
N TYR A 381 -35.63 17.67 -3.97
CA TYR A 381 -37.06 17.99 -3.88
C TYR A 381 -37.89 16.73 -3.89
N LYS A 382 -38.76 16.58 -2.86
CA LYS A 382 -39.66 15.42 -2.64
C LYS A 382 -38.95 14.09 -2.63
N ASP A 383 -37.63 14.05 -2.33
CA ASP A 383 -36.79 12.85 -2.46
C ASP A 383 -36.89 12.18 -3.85
N ARG A 384 -37.35 12.89 -4.86
CA ARG A 384 -37.47 12.41 -6.25
C ARG A 384 -36.44 13.01 -7.16
N TYR A 385 -36.24 14.30 -7.05
CA TYR A 385 -35.32 15.06 -7.89
C TYR A 385 -34.13 15.50 -7.06
N SER A 386 -32.94 15.33 -7.58
CA SER A 386 -31.72 15.83 -6.96
C SER A 386 -30.82 16.50 -7.98
N ILE A 387 -30.22 17.61 -7.60
CA ILE A 387 -29.16 18.28 -8.33
C ILE A 387 -27.98 18.47 -7.39
N ALA A 388 -26.79 18.10 -7.83
CA ALA A 388 -25.57 18.42 -7.10
C ALA A 388 -24.58 19.11 -8.03
N ALA A 389 -23.91 20.13 -7.51
CA ALA A 389 -22.84 20.82 -8.19
C ALA A 389 -21.65 20.96 -7.25
N ALA A 390 -20.42 20.81 -7.76
CA ALA A 390 -19.21 21.05 -7.00
C ALA A 390 -18.15 21.74 -7.86
N LEU A 391 -17.32 22.53 -7.20
CA LEU A 391 -16.15 23.17 -7.79
C LEU A 391 -14.97 23.01 -6.81
N ARG A 392 -13.85 22.57 -7.32
CA ARG A 392 -12.58 22.53 -6.60
C ARG A 392 -11.50 23.21 -7.41
N GLY A 393 -10.66 23.98 -6.74
CA GLY A 393 -9.43 24.56 -7.28
C GLY A 393 -8.23 24.03 -6.52
N ASP A 394 -7.28 23.44 -7.22
CA ASP A 394 -6.02 22.91 -6.65
C ASP A 394 -4.83 23.72 -7.14
N GLY A 395 -3.99 24.21 -6.23
CA GLY A 395 -2.68 24.81 -6.50
C GLY A 395 -1.57 23.87 -6.03
N SER A 396 -0.70 23.43 -6.95
CA SER A 396 0.36 22.45 -6.66
C SER A 396 1.75 23.03 -6.93
N SER A 397 2.68 22.82 -6.01
CA SER A 397 4.10 23.18 -6.17
C SER A 397 4.85 22.30 -7.20
N MET A 398 4.25 21.20 -7.65
CA MET A 398 4.85 20.27 -8.63
C MET A 398 4.64 20.70 -10.08
N VAL A 399 3.75 21.67 -10.33
CA VAL A 399 3.44 22.19 -11.68
C VAL A 399 4.17 23.51 -11.92
N SER A 400 4.40 23.84 -13.19
CA SER A 400 5.08 25.08 -13.54
C SER A 400 4.27 26.33 -13.17
N ASP A 401 4.94 27.45 -12.94
CA ASP A 401 4.36 28.72 -12.50
C ASP A 401 3.18 29.20 -13.36
N ASN A 402 3.17 28.87 -14.66
CA ASN A 402 2.09 29.23 -15.58
C ASN A 402 0.83 28.35 -15.46
N ASN A 403 0.91 27.19 -14.79
CA ASN A 403 -0.17 26.20 -14.69
C ASN A 403 -0.40 25.73 -13.23
N THR A 404 -0.05 26.54 -12.26
CA THR A 404 -0.08 26.20 -10.84
C THR A 404 -1.47 25.78 -10.34
N PHE A 405 -2.55 26.36 -10.94
CA PHE A 405 -3.92 26.09 -10.53
C PHE A 405 -4.69 25.26 -11.54
N GLY A 406 -5.34 24.19 -11.06
CA GLY A 406 -6.31 23.39 -11.80
C GLY A 406 -7.71 23.54 -11.23
N PHE A 407 -8.75 23.61 -12.11
CA PHE A 407 -10.14 23.69 -11.70
C PHE A 407 -10.92 22.45 -12.12
N PHE A 408 -11.71 21.93 -11.20
CA PHE A 408 -12.42 20.66 -11.30
C PHE A 408 -13.92 20.85 -11.02
N PRO A 409 -14.71 21.34 -12.01
CA PRO A 409 -16.15 21.44 -11.88
C PRO A 409 -16.82 20.08 -12.04
N SER A 410 -17.95 19.90 -11.34
CA SER A 410 -18.85 18.77 -11.55
C SER A 410 -20.30 19.15 -11.33
N VAL A 411 -21.20 18.47 -12.05
CA VAL A 411 -22.64 18.58 -11.89
C VAL A 411 -23.29 17.21 -12.07
N SER A 412 -24.28 16.90 -11.26
CA SER A 412 -25.07 15.69 -11.42
C SER A 412 -26.55 15.93 -11.18
N LEU A 413 -27.38 15.16 -11.88
CA LEU A 413 -28.82 15.16 -11.78
C LEU A 413 -29.29 13.75 -11.44
N GLY A 414 -30.26 13.64 -10.54
CA GLY A 414 -30.88 12.39 -10.16
C GLY A 414 -32.41 12.51 -10.20
N TRP A 415 -33.06 11.46 -10.69
CA TRP A 415 -34.51 11.32 -10.72
C TRP A 415 -34.92 9.93 -10.24
N ASP A 416 -35.66 9.87 -9.14
CA ASP A 416 -36.25 8.64 -8.63
C ASP A 416 -37.62 8.43 -9.28
N VAL A 417 -37.63 7.79 -10.45
CA VAL A 417 -38.78 7.55 -11.27
C VAL A 417 -39.83 6.66 -10.55
N LYS A 418 -39.35 5.74 -9.66
CA LYS A 418 -40.25 4.87 -8.89
C LYS A 418 -41.17 5.65 -7.97
N LYS A 419 -40.77 6.82 -7.49
CA LYS A 419 -41.56 7.69 -6.62
C LYS A 419 -42.58 8.56 -7.37
N GLU A 420 -42.64 8.46 -8.71
CA GLU A 420 -43.67 9.16 -9.48
C GLU A 420 -45.01 8.44 -9.38
N GLY A 421 -46.12 9.23 -9.42
CA GLY A 421 -47.45 8.71 -9.25
C GLY A 421 -47.85 7.65 -10.28
N PHE A 422 -47.24 7.63 -11.47
CA PHE A 422 -47.51 6.62 -12.50
C PHE A 422 -46.77 5.29 -12.27
N LEU A 423 -45.80 5.24 -11.34
CA LEU A 423 -45.09 4.02 -10.98
C LEU A 423 -45.16 3.67 -9.50
N SER A 424 -45.69 4.55 -8.64
CA SER A 424 -45.75 4.34 -7.18
C SER A 424 -46.41 3.01 -6.78
N ASP A 425 -47.48 2.65 -7.47
CA ASP A 425 -48.32 1.48 -7.17
C ASP A 425 -47.87 0.20 -7.92
N THR A 426 -46.70 0.22 -8.58
CA THR A 426 -46.21 -0.92 -9.35
C THR A 426 -45.32 -1.82 -8.49
N ASP A 427 -45.85 -2.96 -8.02
CA ASP A 427 -45.18 -3.85 -7.05
C ASP A 427 -43.92 -4.55 -7.61
N PHE A 428 -43.88 -4.84 -8.94
CA PHE A 428 -42.76 -5.54 -9.53
C PHE A 428 -41.51 -4.67 -9.72
N ILE A 429 -41.63 -3.31 -9.64
CA ILE A 429 -40.50 -2.39 -9.67
C ILE A 429 -40.31 -1.84 -8.27
N THR A 430 -39.30 -2.29 -7.57
CA THR A 430 -38.95 -1.81 -6.23
C THR A 430 -38.13 -0.54 -6.24
N MET A 431 -37.30 -0.33 -7.27
CA MET A 431 -36.45 0.84 -7.44
C MET A 431 -36.21 1.14 -8.92
N LEU A 432 -36.42 2.38 -9.31
CA LEU A 432 -36.03 2.90 -10.64
C LEU A 432 -35.48 4.32 -10.49
N LYS A 433 -34.17 4.47 -10.56
CA LYS A 433 -33.48 5.75 -10.46
C LYS A 433 -32.66 6.03 -11.72
N LEU A 434 -32.87 7.19 -12.32
CA LEU A 434 -32.06 7.71 -13.42
C LEU A 434 -31.05 8.71 -12.84
N ARG A 435 -29.81 8.60 -13.26
CA ARG A 435 -28.73 9.51 -12.86
C ARG A 435 -27.89 9.87 -14.07
N THR A 436 -27.55 11.13 -14.17
CA THR A 436 -26.57 11.63 -15.14
C THR A 436 -25.65 12.63 -14.48
N GLY A 437 -24.43 12.73 -14.95
CA GLY A 437 -23.48 13.67 -14.38
C GLY A 437 -22.31 13.91 -15.32
N TYR A 438 -21.76 15.09 -15.18
CA TYR A 438 -20.52 15.52 -15.82
C TYR A 438 -19.55 16.03 -14.76
N GLY A 439 -18.29 15.65 -14.88
CA GLY A 439 -17.25 16.14 -13.99
C GLY A 439 -15.89 16.09 -14.67
N ARG A 440 -15.05 17.05 -14.31
CA ARG A 440 -13.65 17.10 -14.69
C ARG A 440 -12.81 16.74 -13.48
N SER A 441 -11.86 15.84 -13.64
CA SER A 441 -10.83 15.50 -12.64
C SER A 441 -9.44 15.69 -13.23
N GLY A 442 -8.45 15.94 -12.38
CA GLY A 442 -7.05 15.99 -12.76
C GLY A 442 -6.30 14.77 -12.24
N ASN A 443 -5.11 14.50 -12.77
CA ASN A 443 -4.22 13.47 -12.30
C ASN A 443 -2.82 14.04 -12.09
N ILE A 444 -2.36 14.12 -10.84
CA ILE A 444 -1.00 14.53 -10.49
C ILE A 444 -0.09 13.34 -10.13
N GLY A 445 -0.63 12.11 -10.14
CA GLY A 445 0.09 10.91 -9.71
C GLY A 445 1.29 10.51 -10.58
N GLY A 446 1.45 11.12 -11.77
CA GLY A 446 2.62 10.93 -12.63
C GLY A 446 3.58 12.12 -12.66
N ILE A 447 3.36 13.12 -11.81
CA ILE A 447 4.17 14.33 -11.75
C ILE A 447 5.03 14.26 -10.49
N THR A 448 6.35 14.38 -10.66
CA THR A 448 7.31 14.51 -9.56
C THR A 448 7.68 15.97 -9.35
N SER A 449 8.27 16.30 -8.20
CA SER A 449 8.77 17.65 -7.88
C SER A 449 9.78 18.18 -8.90
N TYR A 450 10.32 17.33 -9.76
CA TYR A 450 11.33 17.67 -10.77
C TYR A 450 10.82 17.64 -12.21
N THR A 451 9.59 17.18 -12.46
CA THR A 451 9.03 17.01 -13.83
C THR A 451 9.04 18.31 -14.64
N THR A 452 8.87 19.46 -13.99
CA THR A 452 8.84 20.77 -14.65
C THR A 452 10.18 21.53 -14.59
N ARG A 453 11.21 20.92 -14.00
CA ARG A 453 12.54 21.52 -13.87
C ARG A 453 13.47 20.97 -14.94
N ARG A 454 14.42 21.79 -15.41
CA ARG A 454 15.53 21.30 -16.25
C ARG A 454 16.42 20.41 -15.41
N MET A 455 16.50 19.14 -15.79
CA MET A 455 17.40 18.18 -15.19
C MET A 455 18.62 18.00 -16.08
N ALA A 456 19.82 18.01 -15.50
CA ALA A 456 21.04 17.60 -16.17
C ALA A 456 21.39 16.18 -15.73
N SER A 457 21.52 15.25 -16.68
CA SER A 457 22.10 13.93 -16.42
C SER A 457 23.54 13.91 -16.91
N TYR A 458 24.45 13.48 -16.07
CA TYR A 458 25.85 13.26 -16.46
C TYR A 458 26.02 11.80 -16.88
N PRO A 459 26.57 11.52 -18.07
CA PRO A 459 26.91 10.15 -18.43
C PRO A 459 27.97 9.60 -17.48
N SER A 460 27.86 8.30 -17.16
CA SER A 460 28.74 7.58 -16.23
C SER A 460 30.24 7.57 -16.59
N THR A 461 30.60 8.14 -17.72
CA THR A 461 31.97 8.16 -18.29
C THR A 461 32.63 9.52 -18.26
N VAL A 462 32.09 10.53 -17.57
CA VAL A 462 32.80 11.82 -17.43
C VAL A 462 33.91 11.67 -16.41
N HIS A 463 35.14 11.54 -16.89
CA HIS A 463 36.31 11.84 -16.09
C HIS A 463 36.33 13.36 -15.86
N LEU A 464 36.07 13.78 -14.64
CA LEU A 464 36.36 15.17 -14.26
C LEU A 464 37.88 15.33 -14.25
N PRO A 465 38.41 16.42 -14.79
CA PRO A 465 39.85 16.67 -14.83
C PRO A 465 40.45 16.82 -13.44
#